data_b7f3b41cae1570062f88dcba925657fc
#
_entry.id   b7f3b41cae1570062f88dcba925657fc
#
_cell.length_a   1.000
_cell.length_b   1.000
_cell.length_c   1.000
_cell.angle_alpha   90.00
_cell.angle_beta   90.00
_cell.angle_gamma   90.00
#
_symmetry.space_group_name_H-M   'P 1'
#
loop_
_entity.id
_entity.type
_entity.pdbx_description
1 polymer ?
#
loop_
_entity_poly.entity_id
_entity_poly.type
_entity_poly.pdbx_seq_one_letter_code
_entity_poly.pdbx_strand_id
1 'polypeptide(L)'
;QGLVPDTVIRAGIRRLCEQRLRQIGADDCESAASKTERFVNLMDSSEIAIVPHLANEQHYEVPATFFGQVLGPHRKYSCAWWPEGVADLAGAEVAALAATCERAGLADGQTILELGCGWGSLTLWMAQHYPGSHITAVSNSQSQRAWIEHEATQRGLTNVEVMTADMNHLGIDRRFDRVVSVEMFEHMRN
;
A
#
# COMPACT_ATOMS: atom_id res chain seq x y z
N GLN A 1 21.73 5.19 24.18
CA GLN A 1 20.37 4.69 24.43
C GLN A 1 20.07 4.89 25.91
N GLY A 2 18.88 5.44 26.24
CA GLY A 2 18.47 5.62 27.64
C GLY A 2 18.74 7.01 28.26
N LEU A 3 19.04 8.03 27.45
CA LEU A 3 19.28 9.38 27.93
C LEU A 3 18.01 10.11 28.46
N VAL A 4 16.82 9.65 28.02
CA VAL A 4 15.55 10.23 28.44
C VAL A 4 14.75 9.17 29.21
N PRO A 5 14.31 9.42 30.46
CA PRO A 5 13.48 8.50 31.21
C PRO A 5 12.13 8.22 30.52
N ASP A 6 11.65 6.98 30.60
CA ASP A 6 10.36 6.52 30.02
C ASP A 6 9.16 7.40 30.43
N THR A 7 9.17 7.88 31.66
CA THR A 7 8.13 8.79 32.19
C THR A 7 8.05 10.10 31.41
N VAL A 8 9.20 10.65 31.00
CA VAL A 8 9.28 11.90 30.23
C VAL A 8 8.80 11.63 28.77
N ILE A 9 9.22 10.50 28.20
CA ILE A 9 8.77 10.08 26.86
C ILE A 9 7.24 9.92 26.85
N ARG A 10 6.68 9.20 27.82
CA ARG A 10 5.23 8.99 27.95
C ARG A 10 4.45 10.29 28.17
N ALA A 11 4.99 11.21 28.98
CA ALA A 11 4.38 12.52 29.15
C ALA A 11 4.36 13.33 27.85
N GLY A 12 5.47 13.31 27.09
CA GLY A 12 5.56 13.92 25.78
C GLY A 12 4.55 13.36 24.78
N ILE A 13 4.45 12.02 24.70
CA ILE A 13 3.48 11.34 23.81
C ILE A 13 2.04 11.74 24.19
N ARG A 14 1.66 11.69 25.47
CA ARG A 14 0.32 12.09 25.92
C ARG A 14 0.00 13.53 25.54
N ARG A 15 0.94 14.45 25.74
CA ARG A 15 0.76 15.85 25.34
C ARG A 15 0.52 16.01 23.83
N LEU A 16 1.27 15.28 23.01
CA LEU A 16 1.08 15.31 21.55
C LEU A 16 -0.29 14.72 21.16
N CYS A 17 -0.72 13.63 21.78
CA CYS A 17 -2.04 13.06 21.58
C CYS A 17 -3.16 14.04 21.95
N GLU A 18 -3.06 14.69 23.12
CA GLU A 18 -4.03 15.72 23.56
C GLU A 18 -4.06 16.91 22.59
N GLN A 19 -2.89 17.34 22.11
CA GLN A 19 -2.81 18.39 21.10
C GLN A 19 -3.52 17.96 19.80
N ARG A 20 -3.33 16.71 19.37
CA ARG A 20 -3.98 16.17 18.19
C ARG A 20 -5.50 16.10 18.35
N LEU A 21 -5.99 15.63 19.49
CA LEU A 21 -7.43 15.58 19.78
C LEU A 21 -8.06 16.98 19.72
N ARG A 22 -7.40 17.98 20.29
CA ARG A 22 -7.87 19.39 20.16
C ARG A 22 -7.86 19.88 18.71
N GLN A 23 -6.84 19.54 17.94
CA GLN A 23 -6.75 19.93 16.53
C GLN A 23 -7.89 19.37 15.68
N ILE A 24 -8.29 18.13 15.91
CA ILE A 24 -9.39 17.50 15.18
C ILE A 24 -10.77 17.87 15.73
N GLY A 25 -10.84 18.52 16.90
CA GLY A 25 -12.12 18.93 17.52
C GLY A 25 -12.87 17.72 18.12
N ALA A 26 -12.15 16.76 18.71
CA ALA A 26 -12.73 15.51 19.20
C ALA A 26 -13.88 15.69 20.21
N ASP A 27 -13.87 16.79 20.98
CA ASP A 27 -14.86 17.09 22.02
C ASP A 27 -15.98 18.04 21.52
N ASP A 28 -15.97 18.43 20.23
CA ASP A 28 -16.91 19.39 19.65
C ASP A 28 -17.32 18.95 18.24
N CYS A 29 -18.53 18.37 18.13
CA CYS A 29 -19.04 17.82 16.88
C CYS A 29 -19.19 18.87 15.77
N GLU A 30 -19.56 20.12 16.11
CA GLU A 30 -19.70 21.19 15.12
C GLU A 30 -18.34 21.62 14.58
N SER A 31 -17.38 21.81 15.49
CA SER A 31 -15.98 22.11 15.09
C SER A 31 -15.37 20.97 14.27
N ALA A 32 -15.62 19.71 14.65
CA ALA A 32 -15.15 18.55 13.90
C ALA A 32 -15.76 18.49 12.48
N ALA A 33 -17.07 18.69 12.38
CA ALA A 33 -17.78 18.72 11.10
C ALA A 33 -17.23 19.82 10.17
N SER A 34 -17.10 21.04 10.69
CA SER A 34 -16.55 22.17 9.93
C SER A 34 -15.10 21.95 9.47
N LYS A 35 -14.29 21.26 10.29
CA LYS A 35 -12.92 20.90 9.89
C LYS A 35 -12.91 19.83 8.81
N THR A 36 -13.77 18.84 8.91
CA THR A 36 -13.94 17.81 7.89
C THR A 36 -14.37 18.42 6.55
N GLU A 37 -15.37 19.29 6.56
CA GLU A 37 -15.84 19.98 5.36
C GLU A 37 -14.73 20.80 4.69
N ARG A 38 -13.98 21.58 5.48
CA ARG A 38 -12.82 22.32 4.96
C ARG A 38 -11.76 21.41 4.38
N PHE A 39 -11.52 20.25 4.99
CA PHE A 39 -10.56 19.28 4.49
C PHE A 39 -11.03 18.67 3.17
N VAL A 40 -12.31 18.28 3.05
CA VAL A 40 -12.90 17.78 1.79
C VAL A 40 -12.78 18.82 0.68
N ASN A 41 -13.14 20.08 0.95
CA ASN A 41 -13.00 21.16 -0.04
C ASN A 41 -11.53 21.41 -0.45
N LEU A 42 -10.58 21.21 0.46
CA LEU A 42 -9.15 21.27 0.14
C LEU A 42 -8.73 20.09 -0.73
N MET A 43 -9.23 18.90 -0.47
CA MET A 43 -8.98 17.71 -1.30
C MET A 43 -9.49 17.93 -2.72
N ASP A 44 -10.72 18.38 -2.90
CA ASP A 44 -11.34 18.63 -4.21
C ASP A 44 -10.53 19.60 -5.09
N SER A 45 -9.76 20.49 -4.47
CA SER A 45 -8.91 21.47 -5.17
C SER A 45 -7.44 21.05 -5.30
N SER A 46 -7.07 19.90 -4.79
CA SER A 46 -5.69 19.40 -4.74
C SER A 46 -5.44 18.34 -5.81
N GLU A 47 -4.17 18.17 -6.21
CA GLU A 47 -3.74 16.99 -6.96
C GLU A 47 -3.92 15.73 -6.10
N ILE A 48 -4.10 14.57 -6.74
CA ILE A 48 -4.26 13.26 -6.07
C ILE A 48 -3.00 12.96 -5.24
N ALA A 49 -1.82 13.10 -5.85
CA ALA A 49 -0.53 12.91 -5.18
C ALA A 49 0.33 14.16 -5.34
N ILE A 50 0.70 14.83 -4.22
CA ILE A 50 1.35 16.14 -4.27
C ILE A 50 2.82 16.05 -4.70
N VAL A 51 3.55 15.05 -4.25
CA VAL A 51 5.01 14.90 -4.50
C VAL A 51 5.41 13.45 -4.76
N PRO A 52 4.85 12.79 -5.78
CA PRO A 52 5.08 11.36 -6.01
C PRO A 52 6.56 11.05 -6.29
N HIS A 53 7.32 11.97 -6.88
CA HIS A 53 8.76 11.82 -7.14
C HIS A 53 9.59 11.76 -5.85
N LEU A 54 9.25 12.56 -4.82
CA LEU A 54 9.98 12.53 -3.54
C LEU A 54 9.70 11.24 -2.77
N ALA A 55 8.49 10.71 -2.83
CA ALA A 55 8.16 9.43 -2.25
C ALA A 55 8.97 8.29 -2.92
N ASN A 56 9.14 8.35 -4.23
CA ASN A 56 9.98 7.40 -4.97
C ASN A 56 11.46 7.48 -4.53
N GLU A 57 12.05 8.67 -4.52
CA GLU A 57 13.43 8.87 -4.10
C GLU A 57 13.68 8.38 -2.68
N GLN A 58 12.77 8.64 -1.75
CA GLN A 58 12.95 8.27 -0.34
C GLN A 58 12.71 6.79 -0.04
N HIS A 59 11.80 6.14 -0.77
CA HIS A 59 11.32 4.81 -0.39
C HIS A 59 11.65 3.71 -1.40
N TYR A 60 11.85 4.02 -2.69
CA TYR A 60 11.87 3.02 -3.75
C TYR A 60 13.13 3.03 -4.62
N GLU A 61 14.01 4.03 -4.52
CA GLU A 61 15.30 4.06 -5.23
C GLU A 61 16.43 3.29 -4.53
N VAL A 62 16.12 2.56 -3.48
CA VAL A 62 17.01 1.57 -2.91
C VAL A 62 17.08 0.37 -3.87
N PRO A 63 18.28 -0.19 -4.17
CA PRO A 63 18.38 -1.33 -5.09
C PRO A 63 17.47 -2.49 -4.73
N ALA A 64 16.82 -3.10 -5.72
CA ALA A 64 15.89 -4.23 -5.54
C ALA A 64 16.52 -5.40 -4.76
N THR A 65 17.86 -5.56 -4.88
CA THR A 65 18.64 -6.55 -4.13
C THR A 65 18.60 -6.34 -2.62
N PHE A 66 18.53 -5.09 -2.15
CA PHE A 66 18.39 -4.77 -0.73
C PHE A 66 17.05 -5.33 -0.19
N PHE A 67 15.96 -5.06 -0.89
CA PHE A 67 14.64 -5.58 -0.49
C PHE A 67 14.56 -7.10 -0.51
N GLY A 68 15.33 -7.75 -1.38
CA GLY A 68 15.49 -9.20 -1.39
C GLY A 68 16.18 -9.78 -0.15
N GLN A 69 16.94 -8.97 0.58
CA GLN A 69 17.65 -9.39 1.80
C GLN A 69 16.88 -9.07 3.09
N VAL A 70 16.05 -8.01 3.08
CA VAL A 70 15.37 -7.52 4.30
C VAL A 70 13.90 -7.90 4.38
N LEU A 71 13.26 -8.21 3.25
CA LEU A 71 11.87 -8.67 3.19
C LEU A 71 11.81 -10.19 3.10
N GLY A 72 10.64 -10.75 3.38
CA GLY A 72 10.37 -12.17 3.21
C GLY A 72 10.26 -12.60 1.74
N PRO A 73 9.99 -13.87 1.47
CA PRO A 73 10.00 -14.44 0.12
C PRO A 73 8.95 -13.83 -0.81
N HIS A 74 7.86 -13.27 -0.27
CA HIS A 74 6.86 -12.55 -1.06
C HIS A 74 7.16 -11.06 -1.23
N ARG A 75 8.26 -10.56 -0.65
CA ARG A 75 8.66 -9.14 -0.67
C ARG A 75 7.54 -8.17 -0.29
N LYS A 76 6.76 -8.57 0.72
CA LYS A 76 5.68 -7.76 1.23
C LYS A 76 6.23 -6.56 2.03
N TYR A 77 6.29 -5.40 1.39
CA TYR A 77 6.81 -4.16 1.97
C TYR A 77 5.84 -3.55 2.99
N SER A 78 4.54 -3.76 2.81
CA SER A 78 3.49 -3.47 3.79
C SER A 78 3.50 -4.48 4.94
N CYS A 79 2.77 -4.20 6.03
CA CYS A 79 2.77 -5.06 7.22
C CYS A 79 2.30 -6.48 6.91
N ALA A 80 2.92 -7.46 7.58
CA ALA A 80 2.51 -8.87 7.58
C ALA A 80 1.52 -9.13 8.73
N TRP A 81 0.79 -10.25 8.67
CA TRP A 81 -0.15 -10.65 9.70
C TRP A 81 0.31 -11.93 10.39
N TRP A 82 0.37 -11.90 11.71
CA TRP A 82 0.86 -12.99 12.56
C TRP A 82 -0.29 -13.62 13.36
N PRO A 83 -1.17 -14.43 12.73
CA PRO A 83 -2.19 -15.15 13.46
C PRO A 83 -1.56 -16.27 14.30
N GLU A 84 -2.36 -16.86 15.21
CA GLU A 84 -1.92 -18.00 16.02
C GLU A 84 -1.41 -19.14 15.13
N GLY A 85 -0.26 -19.70 15.48
CA GLY A 85 0.39 -20.79 14.74
C GLY A 85 1.36 -20.34 13.64
N VAL A 86 1.43 -19.05 13.29
CA VAL A 86 2.43 -18.52 12.36
C VAL A 86 3.72 -18.22 13.10
N ALA A 87 4.81 -18.89 12.69
CA ALA A 87 6.09 -18.86 13.39
C ALA A 87 7.20 -18.06 12.67
N ASP A 88 7.02 -17.75 11.39
CA ASP A 88 8.02 -17.06 10.58
C ASP A 88 7.43 -15.96 9.67
N LEU A 89 8.29 -15.13 9.09
CA LEU A 89 7.90 -14.04 8.23
C LEU A 89 7.21 -14.52 6.95
N ALA A 90 7.64 -15.63 6.38
CA ALA A 90 7.04 -16.18 5.17
C ALA A 90 5.57 -16.54 5.40
N GLY A 91 5.27 -17.24 6.50
CA GLY A 91 3.90 -17.55 6.89
C GLY A 91 3.06 -16.30 7.20
N ALA A 92 3.66 -15.28 7.80
CA ALA A 92 2.98 -14.03 8.09
C ALA A 92 2.65 -13.21 6.83
N GLU A 93 3.54 -13.21 5.83
CA GLU A 93 3.27 -12.64 4.51
C GLU A 93 2.12 -13.37 3.81
N VAL A 94 2.16 -14.72 3.77
CA VAL A 94 1.10 -15.56 3.20
C VAL A 94 -0.25 -15.28 3.87
N ALA A 95 -0.30 -15.25 5.19
CA ALA A 95 -1.52 -14.97 5.94
C ALA A 95 -2.11 -13.60 5.60
N ALA A 96 -1.26 -12.57 5.49
CA ALA A 96 -1.70 -11.23 5.12
C ALA A 96 -2.21 -11.13 3.68
N LEU A 97 -1.52 -11.79 2.73
CA LEU A 97 -1.93 -11.82 1.32
C LEU A 97 -3.25 -12.57 1.14
N ALA A 98 -3.39 -13.73 1.76
CA ALA A 98 -4.63 -14.50 1.73
C ALA A 98 -5.81 -13.71 2.32
N ALA A 99 -5.63 -13.08 3.49
CA ALA A 99 -6.65 -12.26 4.12
C ALA A 99 -7.03 -11.03 3.26
N THR A 100 -6.08 -10.45 2.56
CA THR A 100 -6.35 -9.34 1.62
C THR A 100 -7.24 -9.80 0.47
N CYS A 101 -6.91 -10.94 -0.15
CA CYS A 101 -7.71 -11.51 -1.24
C CYS A 101 -9.12 -11.90 -0.78
N GLU A 102 -9.25 -12.51 0.40
CA GLU A 102 -10.54 -12.87 0.99
C GLU A 102 -11.41 -11.64 1.24
N ARG A 103 -10.87 -10.60 1.87
CA ARG A 103 -11.59 -9.34 2.16
C ARG A 103 -11.99 -8.59 0.91
N ALA A 104 -11.19 -8.66 -0.14
CA ALA A 104 -11.50 -8.07 -1.44
C ALA A 104 -12.53 -8.91 -2.24
N GLY A 105 -12.89 -10.10 -1.78
CA GLY A 105 -13.81 -11.01 -2.47
C GLY A 105 -13.26 -11.44 -3.83
N LEU A 106 -11.95 -11.73 -3.89
CA LEU A 106 -11.32 -12.17 -5.13
C LEU A 106 -11.73 -13.61 -5.46
N ALA A 107 -11.95 -13.85 -6.75
CA ALA A 107 -12.23 -15.15 -7.31
C ALA A 107 -11.51 -15.32 -8.65
N ASP A 108 -11.30 -16.56 -9.06
CA ASP A 108 -10.68 -16.82 -10.36
C ASP A 108 -11.58 -16.37 -11.51
N GLY A 109 -10.97 -15.93 -12.62
CA GLY A 109 -11.65 -15.43 -13.80
C GLY A 109 -12.02 -13.94 -13.76
N GLN A 110 -11.59 -13.19 -12.74
CA GLN A 110 -11.84 -11.75 -12.62
C GLN A 110 -10.77 -10.92 -13.32
N THR A 111 -11.16 -9.71 -13.76
CA THR A 111 -10.24 -8.64 -14.09
C THR A 111 -9.98 -7.80 -12.85
N ILE A 112 -8.72 -7.70 -12.44
CA ILE A 112 -8.32 -7.07 -11.17
C ILE A 112 -7.35 -5.92 -11.44
N LEU A 113 -7.62 -4.75 -10.86
CA LEU A 113 -6.70 -3.62 -10.85
C LEU A 113 -6.05 -3.52 -9.47
N GLU A 114 -4.73 -3.49 -9.42
CA GLU A 114 -3.97 -3.21 -8.21
C GLU A 114 -3.31 -1.83 -8.32
N LEU A 115 -3.66 -0.93 -7.40
CA LEU A 115 -3.08 0.41 -7.31
C LEU A 115 -2.00 0.44 -6.22
N GLY A 116 -0.78 0.80 -6.63
CA GLY A 116 0.37 0.81 -5.73
C GLY A 116 0.94 -0.58 -5.46
N CYS A 117 1.31 -1.30 -6.51
CA CYS A 117 1.71 -2.71 -6.42
C CYS A 117 3.07 -2.94 -5.71
N GLY A 118 3.85 -1.89 -5.45
CA GLY A 118 5.15 -2.00 -4.79
C GLY A 118 6.07 -3.00 -5.48
N TRP A 119 6.66 -3.93 -4.75
CA TRP A 119 7.51 -5.01 -5.28
C TRP A 119 6.73 -6.21 -5.81
N GLY A 120 5.41 -6.07 -6.03
CA GLY A 120 4.57 -7.08 -6.65
C GLY A 120 4.14 -8.21 -5.72
N SER A 121 4.19 -8.00 -4.41
CA SER A 121 3.82 -9.02 -3.44
C SER A 121 2.41 -9.55 -3.67
N LEU A 122 1.42 -8.68 -3.71
CA LEU A 122 0.03 -9.04 -3.95
C LEU A 122 -0.22 -9.37 -5.43
N THR A 123 0.40 -8.64 -6.38
CA THR A 123 0.32 -8.89 -7.83
C THR A 123 0.66 -10.35 -8.16
N LEU A 124 1.85 -10.80 -7.75
CA LEU A 124 2.34 -12.15 -8.06
C LEU A 124 1.57 -13.22 -7.29
N TRP A 125 1.13 -12.91 -6.08
CA TRP A 125 0.23 -13.78 -5.30
C TRP A 125 -1.09 -14.00 -6.02
N MET A 126 -1.76 -12.92 -6.43
CA MET A 126 -3.02 -13.01 -7.18
C MET A 126 -2.85 -13.79 -8.47
N ALA A 127 -1.80 -13.50 -9.25
CA ALA A 127 -1.55 -14.17 -10.52
C ALA A 127 -1.36 -15.68 -10.37
N GLN A 128 -0.72 -16.10 -9.29
CA GLN A 128 -0.47 -17.51 -9.00
C GLN A 128 -1.72 -18.25 -8.50
N HIS A 129 -2.54 -17.60 -7.65
CA HIS A 129 -3.69 -18.23 -7.00
C HIS A 129 -4.98 -18.10 -7.82
N TYR A 130 -5.03 -17.18 -8.75
CA TYR A 130 -6.17 -16.94 -9.65
C TYR A 130 -5.70 -16.96 -11.11
N PRO A 131 -5.31 -18.14 -11.63
CA PRO A 131 -4.68 -18.25 -12.96
C PRO A 131 -5.60 -17.87 -14.13
N GLY A 132 -6.92 -17.96 -13.94
CA GLY A 132 -7.92 -17.50 -14.92
C GLY A 132 -8.22 -16.00 -14.85
N SER A 133 -7.71 -15.30 -13.82
CA SER A 133 -7.87 -13.85 -13.68
C SER A 133 -6.81 -13.09 -14.47
N HIS A 134 -7.10 -11.83 -14.82
CA HIS A 134 -6.12 -10.91 -15.40
C HIS A 134 -5.83 -9.78 -14.41
N ILE A 135 -4.58 -9.63 -14.01
CA ILE A 135 -4.12 -8.65 -13.03
C ILE A 135 -3.42 -7.50 -13.75
N THR A 136 -3.95 -6.29 -13.61
CA THR A 136 -3.29 -5.06 -14.01
C THR A 136 -2.75 -4.37 -12.76
N ALA A 137 -1.44 -4.29 -12.66
CA ALA A 137 -0.74 -3.70 -11.51
C ALA A 137 -0.14 -2.36 -11.87
N VAL A 138 -0.34 -1.33 -11.04
CA VAL A 138 0.15 0.02 -11.29
C VAL A 138 1.18 0.39 -10.23
N SER A 139 2.35 0.85 -10.68
CA SER A 139 3.40 1.45 -9.86
C SER A 139 3.92 2.73 -10.54
N ASN A 140 4.40 3.68 -9.77
CA ASN A 140 5.10 4.85 -10.30
C ASN A 140 6.63 4.60 -10.47
N SER A 141 7.12 3.39 -10.19
CA SER A 141 8.54 3.00 -10.23
C SER A 141 8.84 2.02 -11.36
N GLN A 142 9.75 2.41 -12.24
CA GLN A 142 10.25 1.55 -13.32
C GLN A 142 11.03 0.34 -12.79
N SER A 143 11.76 0.50 -11.70
CA SER A 143 12.53 -0.58 -11.08
C SER A 143 11.61 -1.66 -10.49
N GLN A 144 10.48 -1.26 -9.89
CA GLN A 144 9.47 -2.18 -9.39
C GLN A 144 8.80 -2.93 -10.54
N ARG A 145 8.42 -2.22 -11.62
CA ARG A 145 7.87 -2.86 -12.82
C ARG A 145 8.81 -3.92 -13.38
N ALA A 146 10.07 -3.55 -13.64
CA ALA A 146 11.05 -4.47 -14.21
C ALA A 146 11.24 -5.71 -13.32
N TRP A 147 11.22 -5.54 -12.01
CA TRP A 147 11.29 -6.64 -11.05
C TRP A 147 10.06 -7.56 -11.16
N ILE A 148 8.86 -7.01 -11.15
CA ILE A 148 7.61 -7.81 -11.21
C ILE A 148 7.54 -8.59 -12.53
N GLU A 149 7.84 -7.95 -13.67
CA GLU A 149 7.85 -8.59 -14.98
C GLU A 149 8.89 -9.74 -15.04
N HIS A 150 10.07 -9.53 -14.45
CA HIS A 150 11.08 -10.58 -14.33
C HIS A 150 10.57 -11.77 -13.50
N GLU A 151 10.04 -11.52 -12.31
CA GLU A 151 9.52 -12.56 -11.41
C GLU A 151 8.33 -13.31 -12.03
N ALA A 152 7.40 -12.60 -12.69
CA ALA A 152 6.29 -13.21 -13.39
C ALA A 152 6.80 -14.17 -14.46
N THR A 153 7.80 -13.75 -15.24
CA THR A 153 8.43 -14.59 -16.29
C THR A 153 9.08 -15.84 -15.66
N GLN A 154 9.86 -15.67 -14.58
CA GLN A 154 10.52 -16.79 -13.90
C GLN A 154 9.53 -17.83 -13.34
N ARG A 155 8.35 -17.37 -12.92
CA ARG A 155 7.27 -18.22 -12.37
C ARG A 155 6.30 -18.72 -13.42
N GLY A 156 6.48 -18.35 -14.70
CA GLY A 156 5.59 -18.72 -15.80
C GLY A 156 4.19 -18.09 -15.69
N LEU A 157 4.06 -16.94 -15.01
CA LEU A 157 2.80 -16.23 -14.87
C LEU A 157 2.59 -15.35 -16.10
N THR A 158 1.52 -15.61 -16.85
CA THR A 158 1.20 -14.92 -18.12
C THR A 158 0.01 -13.97 -17.99
N ASN A 159 -0.61 -13.91 -16.81
CA ASN A 159 -1.83 -13.18 -16.53
C ASN A 159 -1.60 -11.86 -15.77
N VAL A 160 -0.39 -11.29 -15.86
CA VAL A 160 0.01 -10.03 -15.24
C VAL A 160 0.37 -9.00 -16.29
N GLU A 161 -0.18 -7.81 -16.15
CA GLU A 161 0.22 -6.60 -16.86
C GLU A 161 0.69 -5.56 -15.86
N VAL A 162 1.90 -5.02 -16.01
CA VAL A 162 2.42 -3.97 -15.10
C VAL A 162 2.51 -2.65 -15.84
N MET A 163 1.89 -1.62 -15.27
CA MET A 163 1.91 -0.25 -15.80
C MET A 163 2.75 0.65 -14.89
N THR A 164 3.61 1.46 -15.49
CA THR A 164 4.25 2.56 -14.75
C THR A 164 3.49 3.83 -15.03
N ALA A 165 2.86 4.39 -13.99
CA ALA A 165 2.06 5.62 -14.11
C ALA A 165 2.07 6.42 -12.80
N ASP A 166 2.02 7.75 -12.96
CA ASP A 166 1.68 8.66 -11.88
C ASP A 166 0.15 8.67 -11.70
N MET A 167 -0.32 8.54 -10.46
CA MET A 167 -1.75 8.55 -10.15
C MET A 167 -2.46 9.83 -10.56
N ASN A 168 -1.74 10.96 -10.61
CA ASN A 168 -2.29 12.23 -11.11
C ASN A 168 -2.66 12.17 -12.61
N HIS A 169 -2.06 11.24 -13.35
CA HIS A 169 -2.21 11.12 -14.81
C HIS A 169 -2.64 9.72 -15.23
N LEU A 170 -3.07 8.88 -14.29
CA LEU A 170 -3.52 7.54 -14.58
C LEU A 170 -4.83 7.55 -15.39
N GLY A 171 -4.74 7.28 -16.68
CA GLY A 171 -5.89 7.09 -17.57
C GLY A 171 -6.06 5.62 -17.91
N ILE A 172 -7.08 4.97 -17.36
CA ILE A 172 -7.44 3.58 -17.68
C ILE A 172 -8.87 3.59 -18.25
N ASP A 173 -9.00 3.35 -19.54
CA ASP A 173 -10.29 3.30 -20.23
C ASP A 173 -10.84 1.86 -20.29
N ARG A 174 -10.89 1.19 -19.14
CA ARG A 174 -11.50 -0.13 -18.99
C ARG A 174 -12.04 -0.31 -17.57
N ARG A 175 -12.99 -1.22 -17.42
CA ARG A 175 -13.58 -1.56 -16.12
C ARG A 175 -12.93 -2.81 -15.56
N PHE A 176 -12.97 -2.94 -14.26
CA PHE A 176 -12.45 -4.09 -13.52
C PHE A 176 -13.54 -4.65 -12.61
N ASP A 177 -13.50 -5.96 -12.37
CA ASP A 177 -14.39 -6.62 -11.41
C ASP A 177 -14.02 -6.26 -9.98
N ARG A 178 -12.70 -6.05 -9.73
CA ARG A 178 -12.16 -5.65 -8.43
C ARG A 178 -11.04 -4.62 -8.59
N VAL A 179 -10.99 -3.73 -7.62
CA VAL A 179 -9.85 -2.81 -7.45
C VAL A 179 -9.30 -3.04 -6.05
N VAL A 180 -8.01 -3.28 -5.95
CA VAL A 180 -7.30 -3.50 -4.69
C VAL A 180 -6.17 -2.50 -4.52
N SER A 181 -5.94 -2.06 -3.30
CA SER A 181 -4.83 -1.18 -2.95
C SER A 181 -4.45 -1.42 -1.50
N VAL A 182 -3.15 -1.52 -1.22
CA VAL A 182 -2.63 -1.78 0.12
C VAL A 182 -1.54 -0.76 0.42
N GLU A 183 -1.76 0.03 1.49
CA GLU A 183 -0.83 1.05 1.98
C GLU A 183 -0.36 2.03 0.89
N MET A 184 -1.32 2.59 0.14
CA MET A 184 -1.07 3.61 -0.88
C MET A 184 -1.91 4.87 -0.65
N PHE A 185 -3.17 4.74 -0.25
CA PHE A 185 -4.08 5.89 -0.14
C PHE A 185 -3.66 6.92 0.91
N GLU A 186 -2.91 6.51 1.93
CA GLU A 186 -2.33 7.43 2.92
C GLU A 186 -1.33 8.43 2.31
N HIS A 187 -0.81 8.13 1.12
CA HIS A 187 0.07 9.03 0.36
C HIS A 187 -0.71 9.95 -0.59
N MET A 188 -2.00 9.71 -0.76
CA MET A 188 -2.87 10.52 -1.60
C MET A 188 -3.49 11.67 -0.82
N ARG A 189 -3.78 12.77 -1.48
CA ARG A 189 -4.43 13.93 -0.87
C ARG A 189 -5.88 14.08 -1.29
N ASN A 190 -6.19 13.57 -2.46
CA ASN A 190 -7.51 13.66 -3.06
C ASN A 190 -7.99 12.27 -3.50
#